data_3773b8dafc50ca1ca759ea924196a240
#
_entry.id   3773b8dafc50ca1ca759ea924196a240
#
_cell.length_a   1.000
_cell.length_b   1.000
_cell.length_c   1.000
_cell.angle_alpha   90.00
_cell.angle_beta   90.00
_cell.angle_gamma   90.00
#
_symmetry.space_group_name_H-M   'P 1'
#
loop_
_entity.id
_entity.type
_entity.pdbx_description
1 polymer ?
#
loop_
_entity_poly.entity_id
_entity_poly.type
_entity_poly.pdbx_seq_one_letter_code
_entity_poly.pdbx_strand_id
1 'polypeptide(L)'
;MKKKQLCFILFMLSVLILACVLLCRQPGTEPSPGPTLEEFLESIENPQIRILYEQLYELYDYEDFAVRSPVPQYFQTVYTDRFSVGTIQSAGCGITSLSMVASYLFDEEITPDEMLIYDQGPNPAAAMEAGIEDLKLNCKTWYGDAAIANLDAALDAGKIVIALHQSGSYFTKSGHFLVMAGKNPDGSYIVNDPNMANYYNPRLVDGFTNGFPREDVIAGLVGIYIFDSKEEFVDRRG
;
A
#
# COMPACT_ATOMS: atom_id res chain seq x y z
N MET A 1 16.67 45.44 34.16
CA MET A 1 16.93 45.43 32.68
C MET A 1 16.08 46.49 32.03
N LYS A 2 16.68 47.43 31.25
CA LYS A 2 15.92 48.49 30.56
C LYS A 2 15.12 47.84 29.41
N LYS A 3 13.85 48.22 29.23
CA LYS A 3 12.92 47.67 28.19
C LYS A 3 13.57 47.49 26.80
N LYS A 4 14.48 48.41 26.44
CA LYS A 4 15.23 48.31 25.16
C LYS A 4 16.18 47.15 25.06
N GLN A 5 16.80 46.70 26.19
CA GLN A 5 17.66 45.51 26.20
C GLN A 5 16.86 44.23 26.11
N LEU A 6 15.69 44.18 26.73
CA LEU A 6 14.79 43.03 26.60
C LEU A 6 14.26 42.82 25.17
N CYS A 7 13.85 43.90 24.51
CA CYS A 7 13.41 43.88 23.12
C CYS A 7 14.53 43.43 22.16
N PHE A 8 15.78 43.86 22.40
CA PHE A 8 16.90 43.48 21.57
C PHE A 8 17.25 41.99 21.75
N ILE A 9 17.21 41.47 23.00
CA ILE A 9 17.42 40.03 23.28
C ILE A 9 16.34 39.16 22.63
N LEU A 10 15.06 39.57 22.71
CA LEU A 10 13.96 38.84 22.09
C LEU A 10 14.05 38.86 20.56
N PHE A 11 14.47 39.98 19.96
CA PHE A 11 14.72 40.04 18.53
C PHE A 11 15.87 39.15 18.09
N MET A 12 17.00 39.13 18.81
CA MET A 12 18.14 38.26 18.52
C MET A 12 17.78 36.78 18.69
N LEU A 13 16.96 36.42 19.70
CA LEU A 13 16.46 35.05 19.87
C LEU A 13 15.57 34.63 18.69
N SER A 14 14.68 35.50 18.24
CA SER A 14 13.80 35.20 17.10
C SER A 14 14.57 35.01 15.79
N VAL A 15 15.63 35.81 15.57
CA VAL A 15 16.51 35.65 14.41
C VAL A 15 17.32 34.35 14.52
N LEU A 16 17.78 33.98 15.71
CA LEU A 16 18.50 32.73 15.94
C LEU A 16 17.62 31.49 15.70
N ILE A 17 16.37 31.53 16.18
CA ILE A 17 15.38 30.47 15.95
C ILE A 17 15.06 30.35 14.45
N LEU A 18 14.87 31.48 13.76
CA LEU A 18 14.62 31.49 12.32
C LEU A 18 15.81 30.93 11.54
N ALA A 19 17.03 31.29 11.93
CA ALA A 19 18.29 30.77 11.35
C ALA A 19 18.45 29.26 11.62
N CYS A 20 18.12 28.77 12.83
CA CYS A 20 18.12 27.34 13.13
C CYS A 20 17.06 26.59 12.30
N VAL A 21 15.87 27.13 12.14
CA VAL A 21 14.82 26.51 11.30
C VAL A 21 15.24 26.47 9.82
N LEU A 22 15.94 27.49 9.33
CA LEU A 22 16.45 27.53 7.98
C LEU A 22 17.68 26.63 7.76
N LEU A 23 18.53 26.46 8.78
CA LEU A 23 19.68 25.56 8.74
C LEU A 23 19.33 24.10 8.99
N CYS A 24 18.24 23.82 9.71
CA CYS A 24 17.70 22.47 9.90
C CYS A 24 16.80 22.01 8.73
N ARG A 25 16.46 22.88 7.79
CA ARG A 25 15.98 22.42 6.49
C ARG A 25 17.19 21.89 5.73
N GLN A 26 17.52 20.63 5.99
CA GLN A 26 18.20 19.83 4.97
C GLN A 26 17.37 20.00 3.68
N PRO A 27 17.97 20.32 2.53
CA PRO A 27 17.24 20.17 1.28
C PRO A 27 16.77 18.71 1.32
N GLY A 28 15.47 18.51 1.49
CA GLY A 28 14.88 17.20 1.33
C GLY A 28 15.36 16.72 -0.02
N THR A 29 16.07 15.63 -0.06
CA THR A 29 16.22 14.88 -1.31
C THR A 29 14.79 14.64 -1.73
N GLU A 30 14.34 15.36 -2.76
CA GLU A 30 13.10 15.00 -3.42
C GLU A 30 13.23 13.51 -3.71
N PRO A 31 12.24 12.69 -3.35
CA PRO A 31 12.28 11.28 -3.69
C PRO A 31 12.62 11.22 -5.18
N SER A 32 13.59 10.40 -5.56
CA SER A 32 13.92 10.23 -6.98
C SER A 32 12.59 9.91 -7.69
N PRO A 33 12.29 10.57 -8.80
CA PRO A 33 11.09 10.22 -9.55
C PRO A 33 11.15 8.70 -9.78
N GLY A 34 10.04 8.01 -9.48
CA GLY A 34 9.89 6.60 -9.76
C GLY A 34 10.17 6.30 -11.24
N PRO A 35 10.26 5.04 -11.65
CA PRO A 35 10.45 4.71 -13.05
C PRO A 35 9.34 5.34 -13.89
N THR A 36 9.67 5.79 -15.07
CA THR A 36 8.69 6.19 -16.08
C THR A 36 7.85 4.98 -16.49
N LEU A 37 6.67 5.21 -17.09
CA LEU A 37 5.85 4.12 -17.63
C LEU A 37 6.65 3.22 -18.59
N GLU A 38 7.48 3.81 -19.45
CA GLU A 38 8.29 3.07 -20.41
C GLU A 38 9.31 2.18 -19.68
N GLU A 39 10.05 2.71 -18.71
CA GLU A 39 11.00 1.95 -17.89
C GLU A 39 10.32 0.84 -17.11
N PHE A 40 9.12 1.10 -16.55
CA PHE A 40 8.32 0.09 -15.86
C PHE A 40 7.89 -1.03 -16.83
N LEU A 41 7.33 -0.69 -17.98
CA LEU A 41 6.89 -1.68 -18.97
C LEU A 41 8.06 -2.48 -19.55
N GLU A 42 9.23 -1.86 -19.74
CA GLU A 42 10.46 -2.57 -20.18
C GLU A 42 10.97 -3.55 -19.12
N SER A 43 10.77 -3.28 -17.84
CA SER A 43 11.16 -4.18 -16.76
C SER A 43 10.35 -5.48 -16.73
N ILE A 44 9.15 -5.49 -17.33
CA ILE A 44 8.28 -6.66 -17.38
C ILE A 44 8.77 -7.64 -18.45
N GLU A 45 9.35 -8.76 -18.02
CA GLU A 45 9.90 -9.78 -18.91
C GLU A 45 8.82 -10.50 -19.74
N ASN A 46 7.64 -10.75 -19.16
CA ASN A 46 6.55 -11.47 -19.83
C ASN A 46 5.77 -10.52 -20.76
N PRO A 47 5.79 -10.75 -22.11
CA PRO A 47 5.13 -9.86 -23.06
C PRO A 47 3.60 -9.78 -22.89
N GLN A 48 2.96 -10.86 -22.41
CA GLN A 48 1.52 -10.87 -22.20
C GLN A 48 1.14 -10.03 -20.98
N ILE A 49 1.93 -10.10 -19.94
CA ILE A 49 1.79 -9.25 -18.74
C ILE A 49 2.00 -7.79 -19.12
N ARG A 50 3.03 -7.49 -19.91
CA ARG A 50 3.30 -6.14 -20.42
C ARG A 50 2.10 -5.55 -21.13
N ILE A 51 1.49 -6.29 -22.06
CA ILE A 51 0.28 -5.86 -22.78
C ILE A 51 -0.88 -5.54 -21.82
N LEU A 52 -1.06 -6.34 -20.76
CA LEU A 52 -2.10 -6.09 -19.77
C LEU A 52 -1.87 -4.80 -18.99
N TYR A 53 -0.63 -4.49 -18.65
CA TYR A 53 -0.28 -3.22 -18.01
C TYR A 53 -0.40 -2.03 -18.97
N GLU A 54 0.01 -2.18 -20.23
CA GLU A 54 -0.20 -1.17 -21.29
C GLU A 54 -1.69 -0.81 -21.39
N GLN A 55 -2.57 -1.80 -21.51
CA GLN A 55 -4.01 -1.60 -21.54
C GLN A 55 -4.57 -0.96 -20.26
N LEU A 56 -4.02 -1.30 -19.10
CA LEU A 56 -4.43 -0.71 -17.83
C LEU A 56 -4.09 0.77 -17.80
N TYR A 57 -2.87 1.13 -18.19
CA TYR A 57 -2.40 2.51 -18.19
C TYR A 57 -2.87 3.36 -19.38
N GLU A 58 -3.49 2.77 -20.38
CA GLU A 58 -4.36 3.50 -21.33
C GLU A 58 -5.65 3.99 -20.65
N LEU A 59 -6.12 3.28 -19.63
CA LEU A 59 -7.33 3.64 -18.88
C LEU A 59 -7.04 4.57 -17.68
N TYR A 60 -5.89 4.40 -17.06
CA TYR A 60 -5.45 5.18 -15.89
C TYR A 60 -4.13 5.88 -16.22
N ASP A 61 -4.01 7.16 -15.84
CA ASP A 61 -2.74 7.85 -15.93
C ASP A 61 -1.71 7.19 -14.98
N TYR A 62 -0.62 6.69 -15.54
CA TYR A 62 0.41 5.99 -14.76
C TYR A 62 1.07 6.91 -13.72
N GLU A 63 1.36 8.16 -14.11
CA GLU A 63 2.02 9.11 -13.21
C GLU A 63 1.10 9.46 -12.03
N ASP A 64 -0.19 9.69 -12.30
CA ASP A 64 -1.20 9.93 -11.27
C ASP A 64 -1.37 8.72 -10.36
N PHE A 65 -1.32 7.51 -10.91
CA PHE A 65 -1.45 6.27 -10.15
C PHE A 65 -0.22 6.04 -9.26
N ALA A 66 0.99 6.16 -9.80
CA ALA A 66 2.25 5.97 -9.07
C ALA A 66 2.46 7.04 -7.97
N VAL A 67 2.02 8.28 -8.20
CA VAL A 67 2.10 9.37 -7.19
C VAL A 67 1.15 9.15 -6.03
N ARG A 68 -0.05 8.58 -6.28
CA ARG A 68 -1.06 8.38 -5.23
C ARG A 68 -0.78 7.21 -4.30
N SER A 69 -0.21 6.13 -4.82
CA SER A 69 0.12 4.95 -4.03
C SER A 69 1.63 4.74 -3.98
N PRO A 70 2.29 4.97 -2.84
CA PRO A 70 3.71 4.65 -2.69
C PRO A 70 3.95 3.14 -2.67
N VAL A 71 2.89 2.34 -2.51
CA VAL A 71 2.95 0.87 -2.49
C VAL A 71 2.88 0.36 -3.93
N PRO A 72 3.81 -0.50 -4.40
CA PRO A 72 3.77 -1.03 -5.75
C PRO A 72 2.48 -1.82 -6.00
N GLN A 73 2.01 -1.83 -7.24
CA GLN A 73 0.81 -2.57 -7.63
C GLN A 73 1.21 -3.89 -8.28
N TYR A 74 0.80 -5.02 -7.69
CA TYR A 74 0.87 -6.34 -8.30
C TYR A 74 -0.52 -6.91 -8.54
N PHE A 75 -0.67 -7.67 -9.64
CA PHE A 75 -1.94 -8.29 -9.99
C PHE A 75 -1.84 -9.81 -9.93
N GLN A 76 -2.57 -10.44 -9.01
CA GLN A 76 -2.65 -11.90 -8.91
C GLN A 76 -3.08 -12.56 -10.23
N THR A 77 -3.86 -11.84 -11.03
CA THR A 77 -4.45 -12.36 -12.27
C THR A 77 -3.44 -12.67 -13.37
N VAL A 78 -2.21 -12.18 -13.27
CA VAL A 78 -1.15 -12.45 -14.25
C VAL A 78 -0.27 -13.66 -13.88
N TYR A 79 -0.41 -14.20 -12.66
CA TYR A 79 0.36 -15.34 -12.18
C TYR A 79 -0.47 -16.61 -12.23
N THR A 80 -0.03 -17.62 -13.02
CA THR A 80 -0.75 -18.88 -13.25
C THR A 80 -0.18 -20.05 -12.44
N ASP A 81 0.83 -19.80 -11.62
CA ASP A 81 1.48 -20.80 -10.80
C ASP A 81 0.50 -21.43 -9.82
N ARG A 82 0.71 -22.73 -9.57
CA ARG A 82 -0.12 -23.47 -8.64
C ARG A 82 0.04 -22.91 -7.23
N PHE A 83 -1.07 -22.63 -6.58
CA PHE A 83 -1.13 -22.09 -5.23
C PHE A 83 -2.36 -22.61 -4.50
N SER A 84 -2.18 -23.16 -3.31
CA SER A 84 -3.27 -23.67 -2.49
C SER A 84 -4.12 -24.70 -3.25
N VAL A 85 -5.42 -24.47 -3.35
CA VAL A 85 -6.37 -25.33 -4.09
C VAL A 85 -6.54 -24.92 -5.56
N GLY A 86 -5.78 -23.94 -6.03
CA GLY A 86 -5.89 -23.40 -7.39
C GLY A 86 -4.57 -22.84 -7.92
N THR A 87 -4.59 -21.59 -8.30
CA THR A 87 -3.43 -20.81 -8.75
C THR A 87 -3.37 -19.48 -8.01
N ILE A 88 -2.25 -18.75 -8.10
CA ILE A 88 -2.17 -17.38 -7.61
C ILE A 88 -3.31 -16.55 -8.23
N GLN A 89 -3.54 -16.70 -9.54
CA GLN A 89 -4.63 -16.01 -10.25
C GLN A 89 -5.99 -16.18 -9.56
N SER A 90 -6.30 -17.36 -9.06
CA SER A 90 -7.64 -17.68 -8.52
C SER A 90 -7.76 -17.54 -6.99
N ALA A 91 -6.66 -17.65 -6.25
CA ALA A 91 -6.66 -17.71 -4.78
C ALA A 91 -5.56 -16.86 -4.12
N GLY A 92 -4.72 -16.17 -4.89
CA GLY A 92 -3.52 -15.51 -4.43
C GLY A 92 -3.68 -14.09 -3.89
N CYS A 93 -4.89 -13.57 -3.69
CA CYS A 93 -5.07 -12.18 -3.26
C CYS A 93 -4.30 -11.84 -1.97
N GLY A 94 -4.22 -12.76 -1.01
CA GLY A 94 -3.49 -12.55 0.25
C GLY A 94 -1.99 -12.43 0.04
N ILE A 95 -1.36 -13.39 -0.65
CA ILE A 95 0.09 -13.36 -0.91
C ILE A 95 0.48 -12.22 -1.86
N THR A 96 -0.38 -11.87 -2.83
CA THR A 96 -0.14 -10.71 -3.72
C THR A 96 -0.22 -9.40 -2.93
N SER A 97 -1.17 -9.28 -2.01
CA SER A 97 -1.22 -8.11 -1.11
C SER A 97 0.01 -8.04 -0.20
N LEU A 98 0.48 -9.20 0.30
CA LEU A 98 1.72 -9.24 1.10
C LEU A 98 2.95 -8.88 0.27
N SER A 99 3.05 -9.33 -0.98
CA SER A 99 4.13 -8.94 -1.91
C SER A 99 4.19 -7.42 -2.07
N MET A 100 3.05 -6.76 -2.29
CA MET A 100 2.99 -5.30 -2.41
C MET A 100 3.50 -4.60 -1.14
N VAL A 101 3.07 -5.05 0.04
CA VAL A 101 3.51 -4.49 1.33
C VAL A 101 4.99 -4.76 1.58
N ALA A 102 5.45 -5.99 1.36
CA ALA A 102 6.84 -6.37 1.55
C ALA A 102 7.77 -5.60 0.61
N SER A 103 7.44 -5.51 -0.67
CA SER A 103 8.22 -4.73 -1.65
C SER A 103 8.34 -3.26 -1.22
N TYR A 104 7.26 -2.66 -0.76
CA TYR A 104 7.27 -1.29 -0.27
C TYR A 104 8.16 -1.11 0.95
N LEU A 105 8.03 -1.98 1.96
CA LEU A 105 8.76 -1.83 3.21
C LEU A 105 10.26 -2.10 3.05
N PHE A 106 10.63 -3.12 2.27
CA PHE A 106 12.04 -3.50 2.08
C PHE A 106 12.76 -2.70 0.99
N ASP A 107 12.06 -1.90 0.16
CA ASP A 107 12.61 -1.29 -1.07
C ASP A 107 13.19 -2.34 -2.03
N GLU A 108 12.56 -3.50 -2.11
CA GLU A 108 12.96 -4.62 -2.94
C GLU A 108 11.77 -5.09 -3.77
N GLU A 109 11.99 -5.57 -4.98
CA GLU A 109 10.96 -6.25 -5.73
C GLU A 109 10.79 -7.66 -5.16
N ILE A 110 9.64 -7.91 -4.51
CA ILE A 110 9.24 -9.21 -3.96
C ILE A 110 7.92 -9.60 -4.62
N THR A 111 8.00 -10.47 -5.61
CA THR A 111 6.86 -10.80 -6.47
C THR A 111 5.91 -11.83 -5.86
N PRO A 112 4.64 -11.92 -6.30
CA PRO A 112 3.68 -12.91 -5.79
C PRO A 112 4.10 -14.37 -5.97
N ASP A 113 4.84 -14.71 -7.02
CA ASP A 113 5.37 -16.05 -7.25
C ASP A 113 6.52 -16.40 -6.29
N GLU A 114 7.33 -15.45 -5.86
CA GLU A 114 8.33 -15.67 -4.80
C GLU A 114 7.67 -15.99 -3.45
N MET A 115 6.45 -15.54 -3.21
CA MET A 115 5.68 -15.88 -2.01
C MET A 115 5.17 -17.32 -1.99
N LEU A 116 5.31 -18.09 -3.07
CA LEU A 116 4.91 -19.50 -3.13
C LEU A 116 5.65 -20.38 -2.13
N ILE A 117 6.83 -19.98 -1.68
CA ILE A 117 7.57 -20.67 -0.62
C ILE A 117 6.78 -20.79 0.68
N TYR A 118 5.78 -19.93 0.87
CA TYR A 118 4.90 -19.91 2.04
C TYR A 118 3.60 -20.71 1.83
N ASP A 119 3.39 -21.36 0.67
CA ASP A 119 2.19 -22.17 0.43
C ASP A 119 2.10 -23.34 1.43
N GLN A 120 1.07 -23.31 2.26
CA GLN A 120 0.83 -24.31 3.31
C GLN A 120 -0.39 -25.20 2.98
N GLY A 121 -0.77 -25.31 1.73
CA GLY A 121 -1.87 -26.15 1.27
C GLY A 121 -3.22 -25.42 1.19
N PRO A 122 -4.33 -26.01 1.63
CA PRO A 122 -5.67 -25.58 1.19
C PRO A 122 -6.17 -24.24 1.75
N ASN A 123 -5.40 -23.58 2.64
CA ASN A 123 -5.78 -22.29 3.20
C ASN A 123 -4.91 -21.15 2.65
N PRO A 124 -5.38 -20.36 1.67
CA PRO A 124 -4.59 -19.29 1.09
C PRO A 124 -4.17 -18.19 2.11
N ALA A 125 -4.99 -17.94 3.14
CA ALA A 125 -4.67 -16.96 4.18
C ALA A 125 -3.48 -17.40 5.05
N ALA A 126 -3.33 -18.70 5.29
CA ALA A 126 -2.20 -19.22 6.07
C ALA A 126 -0.84 -18.96 5.39
N ALA A 127 -0.79 -18.95 4.06
CA ALA A 127 0.41 -18.58 3.32
C ALA A 127 0.81 -17.11 3.56
N MET A 128 -0.16 -16.19 3.54
CA MET A 128 0.10 -14.79 3.87
C MET A 128 0.60 -14.63 5.31
N GLU A 129 -0.02 -15.31 6.27
CA GLU A 129 0.37 -15.25 7.69
C GLU A 129 1.79 -15.84 7.91
N ALA A 130 2.12 -16.95 7.25
CA ALA A 130 3.46 -17.54 7.28
C ALA A 130 4.52 -16.60 6.69
N GLY A 131 4.20 -15.91 5.59
CA GLY A 131 5.09 -14.91 4.99
C GLY A 131 5.31 -13.71 5.90
N ILE A 132 4.28 -13.22 6.59
CA ILE A 132 4.41 -12.13 7.59
C ILE A 132 5.39 -12.54 8.69
N GLU A 133 5.28 -13.77 9.20
CA GLU A 133 6.15 -14.29 10.27
C GLU A 133 7.60 -14.45 9.79
N ASP A 134 7.82 -15.13 8.65
CA ASP A 134 9.16 -15.42 8.14
C ASP A 134 9.91 -14.13 7.72
N LEU A 135 9.23 -13.21 7.07
CA LEU A 135 9.76 -11.89 6.73
C LEU A 135 9.95 -10.97 7.95
N LYS A 136 9.57 -11.44 9.14
CA LYS A 136 9.66 -10.70 10.42
C LYS A 136 9.00 -9.31 10.36
N LEU A 137 7.93 -9.20 9.62
CA LEU A 137 7.15 -7.98 9.52
C LEU A 137 6.39 -7.74 10.83
N ASN A 138 6.51 -6.52 11.37
CA ASN A 138 5.70 -6.13 12.52
C ASN A 138 4.26 -5.92 12.03
N CYS A 139 3.36 -6.79 12.48
CA CYS A 139 1.97 -6.79 12.05
C CYS A 139 1.03 -6.89 13.25
N LYS A 140 -0.02 -6.04 13.26
CA LYS A 140 -1.12 -6.12 14.22
C LYS A 140 -2.42 -6.44 13.50
N THR A 141 -3.13 -7.45 13.97
CA THR A 141 -4.37 -7.91 13.34
C THR A 141 -5.57 -7.58 14.18
N TRP A 142 -6.64 -7.09 13.54
CA TRP A 142 -7.93 -6.79 14.15
C TRP A 142 -9.07 -7.34 13.31
N TYR A 143 -10.16 -7.76 13.94
CA TYR A 143 -11.34 -8.31 13.27
C TYR A 143 -12.63 -7.62 13.72
N GLY A 144 -13.69 -7.68 12.89
CA GLY A 144 -15.00 -7.12 13.16
C GLY A 144 -14.97 -5.62 13.45
N ASP A 145 -15.73 -5.16 14.43
CA ASP A 145 -15.84 -3.74 14.79
C ASP A 145 -14.49 -3.13 15.19
N ALA A 146 -13.57 -3.93 15.75
CA ALA A 146 -12.22 -3.47 16.09
C ALA A 146 -11.39 -3.20 14.83
N ALA A 147 -11.59 -3.93 13.73
CA ALA A 147 -10.95 -3.62 12.46
C ALA A 147 -11.38 -2.24 11.95
N ILE A 148 -12.69 -1.98 11.92
CA ILE A 148 -13.26 -0.70 11.49
C ILE A 148 -12.75 0.46 12.37
N ALA A 149 -12.71 0.25 13.70
CA ALA A 149 -12.29 1.28 14.65
C ALA A 149 -10.79 1.64 14.54
N ASN A 150 -9.94 0.70 14.10
CA ASN A 150 -8.49 0.93 14.03
C ASN A 150 -8.00 1.31 12.62
N LEU A 151 -8.82 1.16 11.57
CA LEU A 151 -8.42 1.41 10.18
C LEU A 151 -7.97 2.87 9.97
N ASP A 152 -8.82 3.83 10.31
CA ASP A 152 -8.52 5.25 10.10
C ASP A 152 -7.25 5.68 10.83
N ALA A 153 -7.13 5.32 12.11
CA ALA A 153 -5.97 5.67 12.92
C ALA A 153 -4.66 5.07 12.38
N ALA A 154 -4.71 3.87 11.80
CA ALA A 154 -3.55 3.25 11.18
C ALA A 154 -3.11 4.03 9.93
N LEU A 155 -4.05 4.34 9.03
CA LEU A 155 -3.76 5.06 7.80
C LEU A 155 -3.34 6.52 8.07
N ASP A 156 -3.95 7.20 9.05
CA ASP A 156 -3.56 8.54 9.47
C ASP A 156 -2.14 8.58 10.09
N ALA A 157 -1.67 7.45 10.62
CA ALA A 157 -0.29 7.27 11.10
C ALA A 157 0.68 6.82 9.99
N GLY A 158 0.29 6.85 8.72
CA GLY A 158 1.13 6.45 7.58
C GLY A 158 1.40 4.94 7.50
N LYS A 159 0.64 4.13 8.23
CA LYS A 159 0.78 2.66 8.21
C LYS A 159 0.10 2.07 6.99
N ILE A 160 0.64 0.95 6.50
CA ILE A 160 0.02 0.19 5.42
C ILE A 160 -0.88 -0.89 6.01
N VAL A 161 -2.01 -1.12 5.37
CA VAL A 161 -3.00 -2.09 5.87
C VAL A 161 -3.39 -3.07 4.77
N ILE A 162 -3.32 -4.37 5.07
CA ILE A 162 -4.02 -5.37 4.24
C ILE A 162 -5.41 -5.55 4.84
N ALA A 163 -6.45 -5.30 4.05
CA ALA A 163 -7.84 -5.41 4.44
C ALA A 163 -8.46 -6.70 3.89
N LEU A 164 -9.16 -7.44 4.76
CA LEU A 164 -9.93 -8.62 4.40
C LEU A 164 -11.41 -8.25 4.28
N HIS A 165 -11.97 -8.44 3.10
CA HIS A 165 -13.37 -8.26 2.80
C HIS A 165 -14.11 -9.58 2.70
N GLN A 166 -15.33 -9.65 3.25
CA GLN A 166 -16.19 -10.81 3.12
C GLN A 166 -16.84 -10.93 1.75
N SER A 167 -17.42 -12.09 1.49
CA SER A 167 -18.26 -12.33 0.31
C SER A 167 -19.42 -11.32 0.22
N GLY A 168 -19.64 -10.79 -0.99
CA GLY A 168 -20.71 -9.83 -1.26
C GLY A 168 -20.39 -8.39 -0.85
N SER A 169 -19.13 -8.08 -0.50
CA SER A 169 -18.69 -6.72 -0.24
C SER A 169 -18.62 -5.87 -1.52
N TYR A 170 -18.23 -4.61 -1.37
CA TYR A 170 -18.08 -3.67 -2.49
C TYR A 170 -17.08 -4.18 -3.53
N PHE A 171 -15.97 -4.81 -3.10
CA PHE A 171 -14.85 -5.24 -3.94
C PHE A 171 -14.97 -6.67 -4.48
N THR A 172 -15.78 -7.52 -3.87
CA THR A 172 -15.75 -8.96 -4.20
C THR A 172 -17.08 -9.68 -4.00
N LYS A 173 -17.27 -10.74 -4.80
CA LYS A 173 -18.36 -11.73 -4.61
C LYS A 173 -17.95 -12.89 -3.71
N SER A 174 -16.65 -13.06 -3.42
CA SER A 174 -16.08 -14.05 -2.50
C SER A 174 -15.22 -13.33 -1.45
N GLY A 175 -14.50 -14.04 -0.58
CA GLY A 175 -13.53 -13.39 0.31
C GLY A 175 -12.38 -12.77 -0.51
N HIS A 176 -11.85 -11.61 -0.06
CA HIS A 176 -10.81 -10.90 -0.82
C HIS A 176 -9.90 -10.08 0.09
N PHE A 177 -8.62 -10.16 -0.16
CA PHE A 177 -7.60 -9.29 0.43
C PHE A 177 -7.23 -8.19 -0.56
N LEU A 178 -7.03 -6.98 -0.05
CA LEU A 178 -6.53 -5.83 -0.80
C LEU A 178 -5.68 -4.93 0.12
N VAL A 179 -4.87 -4.06 -0.47
CA VAL A 179 -4.00 -3.15 0.29
C VAL A 179 -4.64 -1.77 0.36
N MET A 180 -4.73 -1.24 1.59
CA MET A 180 -5.04 0.16 1.87
C MET A 180 -3.71 0.89 1.96
N ALA A 181 -3.35 1.63 0.91
CA ALA A 181 -2.04 2.27 0.77
C ALA A 181 -1.98 3.66 1.43
N GLY A 182 -3.13 4.22 1.81
CA GLY A 182 -3.22 5.53 2.44
C GLY A 182 -4.59 6.19 2.30
N LYS A 183 -4.61 7.50 2.51
CA LYS A 183 -5.79 8.35 2.34
C LYS A 183 -5.45 9.58 1.53
N ASN A 184 -6.38 10.01 0.69
CA ASN A 184 -6.33 11.30 0.03
C ASN A 184 -6.61 12.46 1.02
N PRO A 185 -6.28 13.71 0.68
CA PRO A 185 -6.57 14.87 1.53
C PRO A 185 -8.05 15.07 1.85
N ASP A 186 -8.97 14.57 1.01
CA ASP A 186 -10.41 14.62 1.22
C ASP A 186 -10.93 13.50 2.15
N GLY A 187 -10.05 12.60 2.59
CA GLY A 187 -10.33 11.48 3.47
C GLY A 187 -10.76 10.19 2.76
N SER A 188 -10.85 10.18 1.43
CA SER A 188 -11.08 8.96 0.66
C SER A 188 -9.86 8.04 0.72
N TYR A 189 -10.08 6.72 0.55
CA TYR A 189 -9.02 5.72 0.69
C TYR A 189 -8.33 5.41 -0.62
N ILE A 190 -7.01 5.25 -0.56
CA ILE A 190 -6.17 4.76 -1.67
C ILE A 190 -6.07 3.24 -1.54
N VAL A 191 -6.52 2.53 -2.57
CA VAL A 191 -6.60 1.07 -2.58
C VAL A 191 -5.78 0.50 -3.72
N ASN A 192 -4.90 -0.45 -3.40
CA ASN A 192 -4.25 -1.33 -4.37
C ASN A 192 -4.94 -2.70 -4.32
N ASP A 193 -5.68 -3.04 -5.36
CA ASP A 193 -6.41 -4.30 -5.45
C ASP A 193 -5.59 -5.32 -6.28
N PRO A 194 -5.28 -6.51 -5.76
CA PRO A 194 -4.57 -7.54 -6.52
C PRO A 194 -5.40 -8.13 -7.68
N ASN A 195 -6.72 -7.87 -7.73
CA ASN A 195 -7.57 -8.34 -8.82
C ASN A 195 -7.68 -7.29 -9.93
N MET A 196 -6.89 -7.46 -11.00
CA MET A 196 -6.91 -6.56 -12.16
C MET A 196 -8.31 -6.35 -12.75
N ALA A 197 -9.20 -7.36 -12.71
CA ALA A 197 -10.55 -7.23 -13.25
C ALA A 197 -11.39 -6.15 -12.55
N ASN A 198 -11.06 -5.80 -11.31
CA ASN A 198 -11.75 -4.75 -10.58
C ASN A 198 -11.47 -3.36 -11.17
N TYR A 199 -10.30 -3.13 -11.76
CA TYR A 199 -9.93 -1.87 -12.42
C TYR A 199 -10.73 -1.60 -13.70
N TYR A 200 -11.30 -2.63 -14.31
CA TYR A 200 -12.20 -2.53 -15.47
C TYR A 200 -13.68 -2.57 -15.06
N ASN A 201 -13.98 -2.71 -13.79
CA ASN A 201 -15.35 -2.74 -13.30
C ASN A 201 -15.93 -1.32 -13.22
N PRO A 202 -16.98 -0.96 -14.00
CA PRO A 202 -17.53 0.40 -14.01
C PRO A 202 -17.98 0.92 -12.63
N ARG A 203 -18.23 0.00 -11.69
CA ARG A 203 -18.62 0.35 -10.31
C ARG A 203 -17.42 0.81 -9.46
N LEU A 204 -16.21 0.38 -9.80
CA LEU A 204 -15.00 0.58 -8.99
C LEU A 204 -14.02 1.59 -9.61
N VAL A 205 -14.09 1.82 -10.93
CA VAL A 205 -13.15 2.67 -11.68
C VAL A 205 -12.96 4.04 -11.04
N ASP A 206 -14.06 4.70 -10.65
CA ASP A 206 -14.00 6.03 -10.03
C ASP A 206 -13.21 5.99 -8.70
N GLY A 207 -13.40 4.95 -7.89
CA GLY A 207 -12.66 4.77 -6.65
C GLY A 207 -11.16 4.58 -6.85
N PHE A 208 -10.75 3.83 -7.88
CA PHE A 208 -9.32 3.69 -8.21
C PHE A 208 -8.71 4.99 -8.75
N THR A 209 -9.51 5.84 -9.39
CA THR A 209 -9.06 7.14 -9.90
C THR A 209 -9.06 8.22 -8.82
N ASN A 210 -10.11 8.32 -8.02
CA ASN A 210 -10.35 9.46 -7.12
C ASN A 210 -10.28 9.09 -5.63
N GLY A 211 -10.15 7.82 -5.31
CA GLY A 211 -10.21 7.28 -3.94
C GLY A 211 -11.60 6.74 -3.60
N PHE A 212 -11.62 5.75 -2.73
CA PHE A 212 -12.85 5.09 -2.28
C PHE A 212 -13.45 5.80 -1.06
N PRO A 213 -14.76 6.11 -1.06
CA PRO A 213 -15.44 6.60 0.13
C PRO A 213 -15.31 5.61 1.29
N ARG A 214 -15.23 6.13 2.52
CA ARG A 214 -15.08 5.31 3.72
C ARG A 214 -16.17 4.25 3.86
N GLU A 215 -17.42 4.63 3.61
CA GLU A 215 -18.59 3.74 3.71
C GLU A 215 -18.51 2.53 2.78
N ASP A 216 -17.95 2.69 1.57
CA ASP A 216 -17.78 1.60 0.62
C ASP A 216 -16.70 0.62 1.08
N VAL A 217 -15.63 1.12 1.68
CA VAL A 217 -14.52 0.30 2.19
C VAL A 217 -14.91 -0.46 3.44
N ILE A 218 -15.56 0.17 4.42
CA ILE A 218 -15.96 -0.52 5.65
C ILE A 218 -17.13 -1.49 5.43
N ALA A 219 -17.90 -1.32 4.35
CA ALA A 219 -18.98 -2.22 4.00
C ALA A 219 -18.44 -3.61 3.62
N GLY A 220 -18.58 -4.56 4.53
CA GLY A 220 -18.07 -5.93 4.37
C GLY A 220 -16.59 -6.12 4.74
N LEU A 221 -15.96 -5.13 5.36
CA LEU A 221 -14.66 -5.29 6.01
C LEU A 221 -14.82 -6.22 7.23
N VAL A 222 -14.03 -7.29 7.28
CA VAL A 222 -14.08 -8.29 8.38
C VAL A 222 -12.77 -8.40 9.15
N GLY A 223 -11.67 -7.92 8.60
CA GLY A 223 -10.38 -7.94 9.27
C GLY A 223 -9.37 -7.00 8.62
N ILE A 224 -8.37 -6.60 9.39
CA ILE A 224 -7.24 -5.82 8.93
C ILE A 224 -5.94 -6.34 9.53
N TYR A 225 -4.87 -6.25 8.74
CA TYR A 225 -3.48 -6.52 9.11
C TYR A 225 -2.73 -5.20 8.94
N ILE A 226 -2.30 -4.59 10.05
CA ILE A 226 -1.64 -3.28 10.09
C ILE A 226 -0.14 -3.49 10.18
N PHE A 227 0.60 -2.96 9.21
CA PHE A 227 2.06 -2.97 9.16
C PHE A 227 2.63 -1.62 9.60
N ASP A 228 3.92 -1.58 9.90
CA ASP A 228 4.62 -0.33 10.21
C ASP A 228 4.53 0.65 9.02
N SER A 229 4.63 1.95 9.33
CA SER A 229 4.91 2.94 8.29
C SER A 229 6.34 2.76 7.76
N LYS A 230 6.66 3.37 6.62
CA LYS A 230 8.01 3.30 6.04
C LYS A 230 9.08 3.85 6.99
N GLU A 231 8.72 4.90 7.75
CA GLU A 231 9.60 5.55 8.71
C GLU A 231 9.82 4.72 9.98
N GLU A 232 8.83 3.90 10.38
CA GLU A 232 8.93 3.03 11.56
C GLU A 232 9.57 1.68 11.23
N PHE A 233 9.58 1.30 9.96
CA PHE A 233 10.02 -0.02 9.54
C PHE A 233 11.50 -0.25 9.82
N VAL A 234 11.80 -1.41 10.38
CA VAL A 234 13.17 -1.90 10.59
C VAL A 234 13.27 -3.30 9.97
N ASP A 235 14.15 -3.47 9.00
CA ASP A 235 14.45 -4.80 8.45
C ASP A 235 15.11 -5.69 9.52
N ARG A 236 14.48 -6.82 9.83
CA ARG A 236 14.92 -7.78 10.84
C ARG A 236 15.29 -9.13 10.24
N ARG A 237 15.38 -9.25 8.90
CA ARG A 237 15.70 -10.51 8.21
C ARG A 237 17.15 -10.95 8.40
N GLY A 238 18.08 -10.02 8.65
CA GLY A 238 19.53 -10.26 8.84
C GLY A 238 19.93 -10.69 10.22
#